data_bbf65c1968c09b16401f147679341ed1
#
_entry.id   bbf65c1968c09b16401f147679341ed1
#
_cell.length_a   1.000
_cell.length_b   1.000
_cell.length_c   1.000
_cell.angle_alpha   90.00
_cell.angle_beta   90.00
_cell.angle_gamma   90.00
#
_symmetry.space_group_name_H-M   'P 1'
#
loop_
_entity.id
_entity.type
_entity.pdbx_description
1 polymer ?
#
loop_
_entity_poly.entity_id
_entity_poly.type
_entity_poly.pdbx_seq_one_letter_code
_entity_poly.pdbx_strand_id
1 'polypeptide(L)'
;MTTFNAYTIENAPASSKALLEGTQATFGFVPNLQSYMADSPELLAGYSALWDLFAKSTLTPHEQQVVYLTSNFENNCHYCMAGHSTLAKMIKMDPAVIAALRDGAALPDAKLEALHRFTTIVVRERGFVPDTEVDAFLAAGYTRRNVFEVILGVATKVMSNYTNHVVHTPYDAFMKGNEWTKPQVAAEAGVSA
;
A
#
# COMPACT_ATOMS: atom_id res chain seq x y z
N MET A 1 -12.83 19.45 16.82
CA MET A 1 -12.20 18.57 15.84
C MET A 1 -13.30 17.75 15.18
N THR A 2 -13.27 17.60 13.87
CA THR A 2 -14.20 16.69 13.16
C THR A 2 -13.87 15.26 13.58
N THR A 3 -14.86 14.53 14.06
CA THR A 3 -14.71 13.11 14.43
C THR A 3 -15.30 12.25 13.31
N PHE A 4 -14.55 11.22 12.90
CA PHE A 4 -15.03 10.21 11.98
C PHE A 4 -15.45 8.96 12.76
N ASN A 5 -16.49 8.29 12.29
CA ASN A 5 -17.03 7.11 12.95
C ASN A 5 -16.35 5.85 12.41
N ALA A 6 -15.87 5.00 13.32
CA ALA A 6 -15.54 3.62 12.99
C ALA A 6 -16.81 2.77 13.12
N TYR A 7 -17.20 2.09 12.06
CA TYR A 7 -18.44 1.31 12.01
C TYR A 7 -18.17 -0.18 12.20
N THR A 8 -19.09 -0.82 12.91
CA THR A 8 -19.24 -2.28 12.88
C THR A 8 -20.32 -2.66 11.87
N ILE A 9 -20.46 -3.94 11.57
CA ILE A 9 -21.53 -4.42 10.67
C ILE A 9 -22.93 -4.02 11.21
N GLU A 10 -23.12 -4.04 12.54
CA GLU A 10 -24.41 -3.77 13.17
C GLU A 10 -24.83 -2.30 13.01
N ASN A 11 -23.88 -1.38 13.21
CA ASN A 11 -24.17 0.07 13.25
C ASN A 11 -23.81 0.82 11.96
N ALA A 12 -23.26 0.14 10.95
CA ALA A 12 -22.91 0.75 9.67
C ALA A 12 -24.16 1.23 8.91
N PRO A 13 -23.99 2.24 8.02
CA PRO A 13 -25.02 2.60 7.05
C PRO A 13 -25.51 1.36 6.29
N ALA A 14 -26.80 1.28 6.00
CA ALA A 14 -27.40 0.10 5.37
C ALA A 14 -26.71 -0.30 4.06
N SER A 15 -26.27 0.69 3.27
CA SER A 15 -25.54 0.51 2.01
C SER A 15 -24.13 -0.06 2.18
N SER A 16 -23.53 0.03 3.37
CA SER A 16 -22.17 -0.45 3.66
C SER A 16 -22.14 -1.81 4.35
N LYS A 17 -23.29 -2.29 4.90
CA LYS A 17 -23.32 -3.54 5.67
C LYS A 17 -22.82 -4.74 4.88
N ALA A 18 -23.36 -4.98 3.69
CA ALA A 18 -22.95 -6.10 2.84
C ALA A 18 -21.46 -6.02 2.44
N LEU A 19 -20.90 -4.80 2.28
CA LEU A 19 -19.49 -4.61 1.99
C LEU A 19 -18.60 -4.96 3.19
N LEU A 20 -19.02 -4.59 4.41
CA LEU A 20 -18.30 -4.97 5.64
C LEU A 20 -18.40 -6.47 5.92
N GLU A 21 -19.56 -7.10 5.64
CA GLU A 21 -19.73 -8.56 5.72
C GLU A 21 -18.75 -9.28 4.75
N GLY A 22 -18.64 -8.80 3.52
CA GLY A 22 -17.64 -9.29 2.55
C GLY A 22 -16.20 -9.11 3.04
N THR A 23 -15.91 -7.96 3.65
CA THR A 23 -14.61 -7.68 4.27
C THR A 23 -14.31 -8.67 5.40
N GLN A 24 -15.28 -8.89 6.30
CA GLN A 24 -15.14 -9.85 7.39
C GLN A 24 -14.96 -11.28 6.88
N ALA A 25 -15.67 -11.67 5.83
CA ALA A 25 -15.51 -13.00 5.22
C ALA A 25 -14.09 -13.19 4.63
N THR A 26 -13.49 -12.13 4.09
CA THR A 26 -12.14 -12.15 3.49
C THR A 26 -11.04 -12.18 4.54
N PHE A 27 -11.13 -11.36 5.59
CA PHE A 27 -10.07 -11.15 6.57
C PHE A 27 -10.32 -11.86 7.93
N GLY A 28 -11.51 -12.38 8.16
CA GLY A 28 -11.92 -12.94 9.45
C GLY A 28 -12.39 -11.88 10.47
N PHE A 29 -12.24 -10.62 10.16
CA PHE A 29 -12.67 -9.46 10.95
C PHE A 29 -12.83 -8.24 10.04
N VAL A 30 -13.37 -7.14 10.54
CA VAL A 30 -13.42 -5.85 9.85
C VAL A 30 -12.21 -5.02 10.28
N PRO A 31 -11.19 -4.80 9.42
CA PRO A 31 -10.08 -3.91 9.77
C PRO A 31 -10.55 -2.47 9.98
N ASN A 32 -9.86 -1.74 10.85
CA ASN A 32 -10.20 -0.36 11.18
C ASN A 32 -10.30 0.55 9.94
N LEU A 33 -9.43 0.35 8.94
CA LEU A 33 -9.51 1.10 7.69
C LEU A 33 -10.89 0.99 7.01
N GLN A 34 -11.38 -0.24 6.81
CA GLN A 34 -12.68 -0.48 6.17
C GLN A 34 -13.84 -0.04 7.06
N SER A 35 -13.67 -0.15 8.38
CA SER A 35 -14.59 0.38 9.37
C SER A 35 -14.83 1.89 9.18
N TYR A 36 -13.78 2.68 8.97
CA TYR A 36 -13.91 4.10 8.66
C TYR A 36 -14.41 4.36 7.23
N MET A 37 -13.95 3.60 6.23
CA MET A 37 -14.42 3.73 4.85
C MET A 37 -15.91 3.50 4.69
N ALA A 38 -16.53 2.78 5.62
CA ALA A 38 -17.97 2.48 5.60
C ALA A 38 -18.87 3.72 5.68
N ASP A 39 -18.35 4.89 6.02
CA ASP A 39 -19.06 6.17 5.92
C ASP A 39 -19.40 6.55 4.46
N SER A 40 -18.60 6.07 3.49
CA SER A 40 -18.89 6.15 2.06
C SER A 40 -18.85 4.74 1.45
N PRO A 41 -20.01 4.14 1.17
CA PRO A 41 -20.09 2.82 0.56
C PRO A 41 -19.39 2.79 -0.80
N GLU A 42 -19.36 3.89 -1.55
CA GLU A 42 -18.66 4.03 -2.83
C GLU A 42 -17.14 3.91 -2.64
N LEU A 43 -16.58 4.58 -1.64
CA LEU A 43 -15.14 4.49 -1.32
C LEU A 43 -14.78 3.07 -0.90
N LEU A 44 -15.56 2.45 -0.02
CA LEU A 44 -15.33 1.09 0.47
C LEU A 44 -15.43 0.08 -0.67
N ALA A 45 -16.46 0.17 -1.52
CA ALA A 45 -16.63 -0.70 -2.68
C ALA A 45 -15.49 -0.53 -3.70
N GLY A 46 -15.14 0.72 -4.02
CA GLY A 46 -14.03 1.04 -4.92
C GLY A 46 -12.69 0.51 -4.43
N TYR A 47 -12.38 0.70 -3.15
CA TYR A 47 -11.18 0.17 -2.52
C TYR A 47 -11.12 -1.36 -2.58
N SER A 48 -12.21 -2.04 -2.21
CA SER A 48 -12.31 -3.50 -2.25
C SER A 48 -12.14 -4.04 -3.68
N ALA A 49 -12.78 -3.40 -4.65
CA ALA A 49 -12.66 -3.79 -6.06
C ALA A 49 -11.22 -3.64 -6.58
N LEU A 50 -10.54 -2.52 -6.28
CA LEU A 50 -9.15 -2.31 -6.70
C LEU A 50 -8.21 -3.30 -6.01
N TRP A 51 -8.42 -3.61 -4.74
CA TRP A 51 -7.68 -4.64 -4.01
C TRP A 51 -7.77 -6.00 -4.70
N ASP A 52 -8.99 -6.44 -5.02
CA ASP A 52 -9.25 -7.72 -5.68
C ASP A 52 -8.68 -7.77 -7.10
N LEU A 53 -8.73 -6.66 -7.84
CA LEU A 53 -8.16 -6.56 -9.18
C LEU A 53 -6.64 -6.60 -9.14
N PHE A 54 -6.00 -5.90 -8.19
CA PHE A 54 -4.55 -5.93 -8.06
C PHE A 54 -4.05 -7.31 -7.61
N ALA A 55 -4.77 -8.01 -6.74
CA ALA A 55 -4.46 -9.38 -6.36
C ALA A 55 -4.46 -10.36 -7.56
N LYS A 56 -5.21 -10.04 -8.64
CA LYS A 56 -5.26 -10.80 -9.90
C LYS A 56 -4.25 -10.32 -10.95
N SER A 57 -3.38 -9.37 -10.61
CA SER A 57 -2.32 -8.90 -11.52
C SER A 57 -1.33 -10.03 -11.84
N THR A 58 -0.46 -9.79 -12.82
CA THR A 58 0.60 -10.75 -13.17
C THR A 58 1.83 -10.63 -12.27
N LEU A 59 1.86 -9.62 -11.39
CA LEU A 59 2.88 -9.50 -10.34
C LEU A 59 2.69 -10.63 -9.31
N THR A 60 3.77 -11.25 -8.90
CA THR A 60 3.76 -12.26 -7.82
C THR A 60 3.30 -11.63 -6.51
N PRO A 61 2.81 -12.42 -5.52
CA PRO A 61 2.43 -11.89 -4.22
C PRO A 61 3.54 -11.08 -3.53
N HIS A 62 4.82 -11.46 -3.71
CA HIS A 62 5.97 -10.69 -3.18
C HIS A 62 6.12 -9.35 -3.92
N GLU A 63 6.05 -9.33 -5.25
CA GLU A 63 6.10 -8.11 -6.06
C GLU A 63 4.94 -7.16 -5.75
N GLN A 64 3.73 -7.68 -5.51
CA GLN A 64 2.58 -6.90 -5.05
C GLN A 64 2.88 -6.21 -3.71
N GLN A 65 3.53 -6.91 -2.76
CA GLN A 65 3.92 -6.29 -1.49
C GLN A 65 5.03 -5.24 -1.66
N VAL A 66 5.95 -5.41 -2.63
CA VAL A 66 6.92 -4.35 -2.96
C VAL A 66 6.19 -3.08 -3.39
N VAL A 67 5.21 -3.16 -4.31
CA VAL A 67 4.42 -1.99 -4.75
C VAL A 67 3.70 -1.35 -3.56
N TYR A 68 3.07 -2.15 -2.71
CA TYR A 68 2.30 -1.64 -1.57
C TYR A 68 3.18 -1.01 -0.50
N LEU A 69 4.27 -1.67 -0.09
CA LEU A 69 5.18 -1.14 0.94
C LEU A 69 5.92 0.11 0.46
N THR A 70 6.35 0.13 -0.80
CA THR A 70 6.93 1.34 -1.42
C THR A 70 5.95 2.50 -1.39
N SER A 71 4.71 2.29 -1.82
CA SER A 71 3.68 3.34 -1.79
C SER A 71 3.39 3.83 -0.37
N ASN A 72 3.38 2.92 0.61
CA ASN A 72 3.16 3.26 2.01
C ASN A 72 4.30 4.09 2.58
N PHE A 73 5.56 3.76 2.20
CA PHE A 73 6.75 4.51 2.59
C PHE A 73 6.72 5.93 2.01
N GLU A 74 6.49 6.03 0.70
CA GLU A 74 6.46 7.33 0.03
C GLU A 74 5.37 8.24 0.59
N ASN A 75 4.17 7.71 0.79
CA ASN A 75 3.04 8.44 1.37
C ASN A 75 3.13 8.58 2.92
N ASN A 76 4.17 8.05 3.57
CA ASN A 76 4.31 8.10 5.03
C ASN A 76 3.08 7.55 5.79
N CYS A 77 2.50 6.45 5.32
CA CYS A 77 1.32 5.87 5.95
C CYS A 77 1.68 4.80 6.98
N HIS A 78 1.66 5.18 8.24
CA HIS A 78 2.04 4.33 9.38
C HIS A 78 1.17 3.07 9.47
N TYR A 79 -0.15 3.23 9.43
CA TYR A 79 -1.11 2.12 9.48
C TYR A 79 -0.87 1.10 8.36
N CYS A 80 -0.79 1.59 7.12
CA CYS A 80 -0.59 0.70 5.98
C CYS A 80 0.78 0.02 5.98
N MET A 81 1.83 0.73 6.43
CA MET A 81 3.15 0.12 6.57
C MET A 81 3.12 -1.05 7.56
N ALA A 82 2.50 -0.87 8.73
CA ALA A 82 2.36 -1.93 9.73
C ALA A 82 1.56 -3.12 9.19
N GLY A 83 0.39 -2.87 8.59
CA GLY A 83 -0.46 -3.90 8.01
C GLY A 83 0.24 -4.72 6.93
N HIS A 84 0.83 -4.05 5.94
CA HIS A 84 1.52 -4.73 4.83
C HIS A 84 2.82 -5.41 5.27
N SER A 85 3.53 -4.90 6.28
CA SER A 85 4.65 -5.62 6.89
C SER A 85 4.20 -6.95 7.52
N THR A 86 3.04 -6.97 8.16
CA THR A 86 2.45 -8.21 8.70
C THR A 86 2.08 -9.17 7.58
N LEU A 87 1.39 -8.70 6.54
CA LEU A 87 1.01 -9.54 5.38
C LEU A 87 2.23 -10.08 4.64
N ALA A 88 3.28 -9.27 4.45
CA ALA A 88 4.52 -9.70 3.82
C ALA A 88 5.20 -10.85 4.61
N LYS A 89 5.22 -10.76 5.94
CA LYS A 89 5.71 -11.85 6.80
C LYS A 89 4.86 -13.11 6.69
N MET A 90 3.52 -12.98 6.61
CA MET A 90 2.60 -14.12 6.46
C MET A 90 2.84 -14.90 5.17
N ILE A 91 3.16 -14.22 4.07
CA ILE A 91 3.52 -14.85 2.79
C ILE A 91 5.00 -15.24 2.70
N LYS A 92 5.75 -15.19 3.83
CA LYS A 92 7.17 -15.56 3.93
C LYS A 92 8.08 -14.77 2.99
N MET A 93 7.81 -13.49 2.80
CA MET A 93 8.71 -12.59 2.10
C MET A 93 10.04 -12.47 2.86
N ASP A 94 11.16 -12.34 2.14
CA ASP A 94 12.49 -12.22 2.75
C ASP A 94 12.51 -11.05 3.76
N PRO A 95 12.88 -11.31 5.03
CA PRO A 95 12.98 -10.29 6.06
C PRO A 95 13.90 -9.11 5.68
N ALA A 96 14.97 -9.34 4.88
CA ALA A 96 15.86 -8.30 4.43
C ALA A 96 15.15 -7.34 3.45
N VAL A 97 14.29 -7.86 2.57
CA VAL A 97 13.47 -7.06 1.66
C VAL A 97 12.44 -6.24 2.44
N ILE A 98 11.77 -6.87 3.44
CA ILE A 98 10.80 -6.16 4.29
C ILE A 98 11.48 -5.01 5.04
N ALA A 99 12.65 -5.26 5.62
CA ALA A 99 13.42 -4.24 6.34
C ALA A 99 13.81 -3.08 5.41
N ALA A 100 14.38 -3.38 4.25
CA ALA A 100 14.77 -2.37 3.27
C ALA A 100 13.60 -1.48 2.83
N LEU A 101 12.42 -2.07 2.54
CA LEU A 101 11.20 -1.32 2.19
C LEU A 101 10.69 -0.43 3.33
N ARG A 102 10.85 -0.87 4.59
CA ARG A 102 10.48 -0.08 5.77
C ARG A 102 11.44 1.08 6.04
N ASP A 103 12.70 0.91 5.65
CA ASP A 103 13.77 1.90 5.86
C ASP A 103 13.96 2.83 4.66
N GLY A 104 13.28 2.56 3.52
CA GLY A 104 13.46 3.29 2.27
C GLY A 104 14.83 3.05 1.65
N ALA A 105 15.42 1.88 1.91
CA ALA A 105 16.72 1.46 1.39
C ALA A 105 16.58 0.62 0.11
N ALA A 106 17.68 0.53 -0.64
CA ALA A 106 17.73 -0.32 -1.84
C ALA A 106 17.51 -1.80 -1.51
N LEU A 107 16.82 -2.52 -2.39
CA LEU A 107 16.52 -3.93 -2.21
C LEU A 107 17.68 -4.82 -2.66
N PRO A 108 17.90 -5.96 -2.00
CA PRO A 108 19.02 -6.85 -2.35
C PRO A 108 18.85 -7.56 -3.69
N ASP A 109 17.62 -7.79 -4.15
CA ASP A 109 17.31 -8.40 -5.44
C ASP A 109 17.16 -7.31 -6.51
N ALA A 110 17.92 -7.40 -7.60
CA ALA A 110 17.96 -6.36 -8.64
C ALA A 110 16.63 -6.19 -9.37
N LYS A 111 15.85 -7.27 -9.54
CA LYS A 111 14.53 -7.19 -10.19
C LYS A 111 13.53 -6.51 -9.28
N LEU A 112 13.48 -6.89 -8.00
CA LEU A 112 12.61 -6.23 -7.01
C LEU A 112 13.02 -4.77 -6.80
N GLU A 113 14.32 -4.45 -6.85
CA GLU A 113 14.81 -3.07 -6.78
C GLU A 113 14.30 -2.22 -7.95
N ALA A 114 14.32 -2.77 -9.17
CA ALA A 114 13.74 -2.06 -10.32
C ALA A 114 12.24 -1.78 -10.14
N LEU A 115 11.48 -2.71 -9.56
CA LEU A 115 10.07 -2.50 -9.23
C LEU A 115 9.89 -1.45 -8.14
N HIS A 116 10.71 -1.52 -7.08
CA HIS A 116 10.73 -0.55 -5.99
C HIS A 116 11.00 0.87 -6.53
N ARG A 117 12.07 1.02 -7.31
CA ARG A 117 12.46 2.29 -7.94
C ARG A 117 11.36 2.83 -8.85
N PHE A 118 10.82 2.01 -9.75
CA PHE A 118 9.74 2.42 -10.64
C PHE A 118 8.51 2.88 -9.86
N THR A 119 8.09 2.11 -8.84
CA THR A 119 6.96 2.47 -7.98
C THR A 119 7.20 3.77 -7.23
N THR A 120 8.42 3.98 -6.71
CA THR A 120 8.83 5.23 -6.04
C THR A 120 8.63 6.44 -6.95
N ILE A 121 9.09 6.35 -8.21
CA ILE A 121 8.96 7.45 -9.18
C ILE A 121 7.48 7.67 -9.52
N VAL A 122 6.69 6.61 -9.77
CA VAL A 122 5.24 6.73 -10.02
C VAL A 122 4.55 7.48 -8.90
N VAL A 123 4.88 7.21 -7.63
CA VAL A 123 4.26 7.89 -6.47
C VAL A 123 4.75 9.34 -6.35
N ARG A 124 6.07 9.57 -6.34
CA ARG A 124 6.68 10.88 -6.11
C ARG A 124 6.33 11.87 -7.20
N GLU A 125 6.45 11.42 -8.45
CA GLU A 125 6.23 12.25 -9.63
C GLU A 125 4.78 12.20 -10.12
N ARG A 126 3.87 11.57 -9.38
CA ARG A 126 2.43 11.52 -9.70
C ARG A 126 2.18 10.99 -11.12
N GLY A 127 2.95 9.98 -11.54
CA GLY A 127 2.84 9.36 -12.86
C GLY A 127 3.67 10.04 -13.97
N PHE A 128 4.34 11.16 -13.71
CA PHE A 128 5.28 11.76 -14.68
C PHE A 128 6.62 11.01 -14.66
N VAL A 129 6.60 9.77 -15.17
CA VAL A 129 7.77 8.88 -15.20
C VAL A 129 8.57 9.16 -16.48
N PRO A 130 9.89 9.46 -16.39
CA PRO A 130 10.74 9.59 -17.56
C PRO A 130 10.80 8.29 -18.38
N ASP A 131 10.87 8.38 -19.72
CA ASP A 131 10.96 7.21 -20.60
C ASP A 131 12.16 6.30 -20.24
N THR A 132 13.28 6.88 -19.82
CA THR A 132 14.45 6.14 -19.36
C THR A 132 14.18 5.24 -18.15
N GLU A 133 13.29 5.63 -17.25
CA GLU A 133 12.90 4.82 -16.09
C GLU A 133 11.90 3.72 -16.49
N VAL A 134 11.03 3.99 -17.46
CA VAL A 134 10.19 2.96 -18.07
C VAL A 134 11.05 1.91 -18.76
N ASP A 135 12.03 2.34 -19.57
CA ASP A 135 12.94 1.44 -20.27
C ASP A 135 13.78 0.59 -19.29
N ALA A 136 14.28 1.19 -18.21
CA ALA A 136 15.00 0.46 -17.16
C ALA A 136 14.13 -0.59 -16.46
N PHE A 137 12.88 -0.27 -16.18
CA PHE A 137 11.89 -1.20 -15.61
C PHE A 137 11.63 -2.39 -16.55
N LEU A 138 11.43 -2.13 -17.83
CA LEU A 138 11.24 -3.18 -18.84
C LEU A 138 12.51 -4.03 -19.02
N ALA A 139 13.68 -3.42 -19.03
CA ALA A 139 14.97 -4.12 -19.12
C ALA A 139 15.25 -5.05 -17.93
N ALA A 140 14.67 -4.75 -16.75
CA ALA A 140 14.75 -5.63 -15.57
C ALA A 140 13.84 -6.87 -15.68
N GLY A 141 13.13 -7.06 -16.80
CA GLY A 141 12.30 -8.23 -17.08
C GLY A 141 10.81 -8.05 -16.73
N TYR A 142 10.37 -6.83 -16.45
CA TYR A 142 8.96 -6.50 -16.37
C TYR A 142 8.37 -6.21 -17.76
N THR A 143 7.05 -6.21 -17.84
CA THR A 143 6.31 -6.00 -19.09
C THR A 143 5.60 -4.65 -19.09
N ARG A 144 5.15 -4.20 -20.27
CA ARG A 144 4.27 -3.02 -20.38
C ARG A 144 2.97 -3.19 -19.56
N ARG A 145 2.48 -4.41 -19.42
CA ARG A 145 1.33 -4.70 -18.55
C ARG A 145 1.65 -4.39 -17.09
N ASN A 146 2.84 -4.74 -16.61
CA ASN A 146 3.24 -4.47 -15.24
C ASN A 146 3.33 -2.96 -14.95
N VAL A 147 3.65 -2.11 -15.93
CA VAL A 147 3.57 -0.64 -15.78
C VAL A 147 2.17 -0.22 -15.32
N PHE A 148 1.12 -0.71 -15.97
CA PHE A 148 -0.27 -0.40 -15.61
C PHE A 148 -0.70 -1.09 -14.30
N GLU A 149 -0.19 -2.28 -14.02
CA GLU A 149 -0.45 -2.98 -12.77
C GLU A 149 0.17 -2.25 -11.57
N VAL A 150 1.35 -1.64 -11.72
CA VAL A 150 1.91 -0.74 -10.69
C VAL A 150 1.00 0.46 -10.45
N ILE A 151 0.50 1.09 -11.51
CA ILE A 151 -0.45 2.22 -11.38
C ILE A 151 -1.71 1.79 -10.62
N LEU A 152 -2.25 0.58 -10.89
CA LEU A 152 -3.40 0.03 -10.18
C LEU A 152 -3.08 -0.17 -8.68
N GLY A 153 -1.92 -0.75 -8.36
CA GLY A 153 -1.47 -0.92 -6.98
C GLY A 153 -1.30 0.41 -6.25
N VAL A 154 -0.68 1.41 -6.90
CA VAL A 154 -0.53 2.77 -6.35
C VAL A 154 -1.89 3.42 -6.11
N ALA A 155 -2.84 3.32 -7.05
CA ALA A 155 -4.19 3.86 -6.89
C ALA A 155 -4.90 3.24 -5.67
N THR A 156 -4.79 1.92 -5.48
CA THR A 156 -5.30 1.22 -4.29
C THR A 156 -4.71 1.81 -3.00
N LYS A 157 -3.40 2.12 -3.02
CA LYS A 157 -2.72 2.69 -1.84
C LYS A 157 -3.06 4.15 -1.63
N VAL A 158 -3.27 4.94 -2.67
CA VAL A 158 -3.75 6.32 -2.53
C VAL A 158 -5.06 6.35 -1.74
N MET A 159 -6.05 5.51 -2.10
CA MET A 159 -7.32 5.44 -1.37
C MET A 159 -7.10 5.10 0.11
N SER A 160 -6.35 4.05 0.42
CA SER A 160 -6.14 3.61 1.80
C SER A 160 -5.23 4.55 2.60
N ASN A 161 -4.13 5.02 2.02
CA ASN A 161 -3.18 5.89 2.72
C ASN A 161 -3.84 7.23 3.08
N TYR A 162 -4.56 7.84 2.12
CA TYR A 162 -5.20 9.14 2.35
C TYR A 162 -6.36 9.05 3.33
N THR A 163 -7.17 7.97 3.25
CA THR A 163 -8.17 7.71 4.29
C THR A 163 -7.52 7.66 5.67
N ASN A 164 -6.46 6.85 5.84
CA ASN A 164 -5.78 6.70 7.12
C ASN A 164 -5.18 8.02 7.64
N HIS A 165 -4.69 8.88 6.74
CA HIS A 165 -4.17 10.20 7.14
C HIS A 165 -5.27 11.13 7.63
N VAL A 166 -6.42 11.14 6.94
CA VAL A 166 -7.55 12.03 7.28
C VAL A 166 -8.22 11.61 8.58
N VAL A 167 -8.44 10.29 8.77
CA VAL A 167 -9.19 9.79 9.93
C VAL A 167 -8.31 9.37 11.11
N HIS A 168 -6.97 9.36 10.94
CA HIS A 168 -6.01 8.91 11.93
C HIS A 168 -6.29 7.49 12.44
N THR A 169 -6.47 6.55 11.49
CA THR A 169 -6.84 5.16 11.76
C THR A 169 -5.91 4.51 12.79
N PRO A 170 -6.42 4.01 13.93
CA PRO A 170 -5.61 3.29 14.90
C PRO A 170 -5.19 1.92 14.35
N TYR A 171 -4.04 1.40 14.82
CA TYR A 171 -3.59 0.07 14.42
C TYR A 171 -4.58 -1.03 14.83
N ASP A 172 -4.72 -2.04 13.98
CA ASP A 172 -5.41 -3.27 14.33
C ASP A 172 -4.52 -4.20 15.17
N ALA A 173 -5.14 -5.07 15.96
CA ALA A 173 -4.42 -5.98 16.84
C ALA A 173 -3.43 -6.91 16.12
N PHE A 174 -3.74 -7.34 14.87
CA PHE A 174 -2.87 -8.20 14.08
C PHE A 174 -1.56 -7.52 13.63
N MET A 175 -1.49 -6.20 13.70
CA MET A 175 -0.30 -5.40 13.34
C MET A 175 0.70 -5.28 14.48
N LYS A 176 0.37 -5.78 15.68
CA LYS A 176 1.22 -5.67 16.87
C LYS A 176 2.65 -6.17 16.60
N GLY A 177 3.63 -5.35 16.96
CA GLY A 177 5.05 -5.60 16.72
C GLY A 177 5.53 -5.23 15.31
N ASN A 178 4.65 -4.63 14.47
CA ASN A 178 4.99 -4.09 13.16
C ASN A 178 4.71 -2.58 13.06
N GLU A 179 4.43 -1.92 14.18
CA GLU A 179 4.26 -0.48 14.24
C GLU A 179 5.45 0.20 13.55
N TRP A 180 5.19 1.34 12.92
CA TRP A 180 6.21 1.98 12.10
C TRP A 180 6.08 3.49 12.13
N THR A 181 7.22 4.13 12.18
CA THR A 181 7.39 5.56 11.93
C THR A 181 8.43 5.72 10.84
N LYS A 182 8.17 6.60 9.87
CA LYS A 182 9.10 6.82 8.77
C LYS A 182 10.46 7.24 9.32
N PRO A 183 11.54 6.50 8.99
CA PRO A 183 12.88 6.91 9.36
C PRO A 183 13.18 8.31 8.78
N GLN A 184 13.90 9.13 9.54
CA GLN A 184 14.50 10.34 8.98
C GLN A 184 15.63 9.88 8.05
N VAL A 185 15.35 9.82 6.76
CA VAL A 185 16.41 9.63 5.76
C VAL A 185 17.32 10.85 5.89
N ALA A 186 18.59 10.64 6.23
CA ALA A 186 19.57 11.72 6.23
C ALA A 186 19.46 12.42 4.88
N ALA A 187 19.16 13.72 4.88
CA ALA A 187 19.10 14.51 3.67
C ALA A 187 20.36 14.21 2.86
N GLU A 188 20.20 13.78 1.62
CA GLU A 188 21.32 13.56 0.70
C GLU A 188 22.19 14.81 0.75
N ALA A 189 23.40 14.65 1.30
CA ALA A 189 24.34 15.73 1.42
C ALA A 189 24.74 16.16 0.01
N GLY A 190 24.25 17.32 -0.42
CA GLY A 190 24.92 18.15 -1.39
C GLY A 190 24.76 17.77 -2.86
N VAL A 191 23.72 18.32 -3.49
CA VAL A 191 23.95 18.91 -4.83
C VAL A 191 23.94 20.42 -4.61
N SER A 192 25.11 20.97 -4.39
CA SER A 192 25.38 22.41 -4.54
C SER A 192 25.27 22.75 -6.03
N ALA A 193 24.60 23.87 -6.28
CA ALA A 193 24.33 24.51 -7.55
C ALA A 193 25.57 24.65 -8.46
#